data_bc1841e55eabc05772cf90dfce3aad4d
#
_entry.id   bc1841e55eabc05772cf90dfce3aad4d
#
_cell.length_a   1.000
_cell.length_b   1.000
_cell.length_c   1.000
_cell.angle_alpha   90.00
_cell.angle_beta   90.00
_cell.angle_gamma   90.00
#
_symmetry.space_group_name_H-M   'P 1'
#
loop_
_entity.id
_entity.type
_entity.pdbx_description
1 polymer ?
#
loop_
_entity_poly.entity_id
_entity_poly.type
_entity_poly.pdbx_seq_one_letter_code
_entity_poly.pdbx_strand_id
1 'polypeptide(L)'
;MLTLLINILQDIKEVSLEKIATALPIPILFESRRKKIQRFLSLPIFNMSALWFPIIKNWHSQTFSANQTIHLVIDRTIWERKNLIIISIIYEQRAIPVYFEFLSKLGSSNFTEQTSVISKVLPLFKNEQLLLLGDR
;
A
#
# COMPACT_ATOMS: atom_id res chain seq x y z
N MET A 1 -12.03 15.27 2.33
CA MET A 1 -12.43 13.94 1.80
C MET A 1 -11.51 12.82 2.27
N LEU A 2 -10.18 12.94 2.11
CA LEU A 2 -9.25 11.87 2.55
C LEU A 2 -9.39 11.55 4.04
N THR A 3 -9.37 12.56 4.90
CA THR A 3 -9.55 12.38 6.36
C THR A 3 -10.86 11.68 6.70
N LEU A 4 -11.96 12.07 6.04
CA LEU A 4 -13.26 11.41 6.25
C LEU A 4 -13.22 9.93 5.86
N LEU A 5 -12.58 9.60 4.73
CA LEU A 5 -12.45 8.20 4.30
C LEU A 5 -11.58 7.39 5.24
N ILE A 6 -10.47 7.96 5.74
CA ILE A 6 -9.60 7.29 6.72
C ILE A 6 -10.38 7.00 8.00
N ASN A 7 -11.10 7.98 8.55
CA ASN A 7 -11.90 7.80 9.77
C ASN A 7 -12.97 6.71 9.57
N ILE A 8 -13.70 6.76 8.45
CA ILE A 8 -14.70 5.75 8.14
C ILE A 8 -14.09 4.35 8.05
N LEU A 9 -12.95 4.22 7.36
CA LEU A 9 -12.26 2.92 7.24
C LEU A 9 -11.77 2.40 8.60
N GLN A 10 -11.32 3.29 9.50
CA GLN A 10 -10.96 2.91 10.87
C GLN A 10 -12.16 2.42 11.67
N ASP A 11 -13.33 3.02 11.47
CA ASP A 11 -14.56 2.66 12.17
C ASP A 11 -15.16 1.36 11.65
N ILE A 12 -15.33 1.25 10.33
CA ILE A 12 -15.97 0.06 9.72
C ILE A 12 -15.03 -1.13 9.57
N LYS A 13 -13.71 -0.89 9.57
CA LYS A 13 -12.63 -1.92 9.41
C LYS A 13 -12.81 -2.81 8.16
N GLU A 14 -13.44 -2.26 7.14
CA GLU A 14 -13.72 -2.97 5.89
C GLU A 14 -13.57 -2.05 4.68
N VAL A 15 -12.88 -2.55 3.65
CA VAL A 15 -12.68 -1.82 2.38
C VAL A 15 -13.79 -2.19 1.42
N SER A 16 -14.93 -1.51 1.53
CA SER A 16 -16.08 -1.66 0.63
C SER A 16 -16.61 -0.29 0.23
N LEU A 17 -16.69 -0.05 -1.07
CA LEU A 17 -17.17 1.24 -1.59
C LEU A 17 -18.60 1.53 -1.14
N GLU A 18 -19.44 0.52 -1.07
CA GLU A 18 -20.85 0.60 -0.67
C GLU A 18 -20.95 0.95 0.83
N LYS A 19 -20.18 0.27 1.69
CA LYS A 19 -20.16 0.55 3.13
C LYS A 19 -19.60 1.93 3.44
N ILE A 20 -18.53 2.32 2.76
CA ILE A 20 -17.95 3.66 2.89
C ILE A 20 -18.97 4.72 2.44
N ALA A 21 -19.66 4.51 1.32
CA ALA A 21 -20.69 5.43 0.82
C ALA A 21 -21.87 5.53 1.78
N THR A 22 -22.25 4.44 2.44
CA THR A 22 -23.30 4.44 3.45
C THR A 22 -22.90 5.24 4.69
N ALA A 23 -21.67 5.05 5.17
CA ALA A 23 -21.14 5.73 6.36
C ALA A 23 -20.73 7.18 6.11
N LEU A 24 -20.66 7.64 4.86
CA LEU A 24 -20.19 8.99 4.53
C LEU A 24 -21.19 10.05 5.01
N PRO A 25 -20.81 10.95 5.95
CA PRO A 25 -21.72 11.91 6.57
C PRO A 25 -21.95 13.15 5.68
N ILE A 26 -22.41 12.93 4.45
CA ILE A 26 -22.71 13.99 3.48
C ILE A 26 -24.19 13.89 3.11
N PRO A 27 -24.96 14.99 3.18
CA PRO A 27 -26.40 15.01 2.96
C PRO A 27 -26.77 14.97 1.46
N ILE A 28 -26.32 13.94 0.76
CA ILE A 28 -26.65 13.64 -0.65
C ILE A 28 -27.04 12.18 -0.80
N LEU A 29 -27.70 11.86 -1.91
CA LEU A 29 -28.13 10.50 -2.21
C LEU A 29 -26.97 9.51 -2.21
N PHE A 30 -27.24 8.24 -1.83
CA PHE A 30 -26.25 7.17 -1.75
C PHE A 30 -25.43 7.04 -3.05
N GLU A 31 -26.07 6.99 -4.20
CA GLU A 31 -25.39 6.90 -5.50
C GLU A 31 -24.47 8.10 -5.78
N SER A 32 -24.86 9.28 -5.34
CA SER A 32 -24.02 10.48 -5.45
C SER A 32 -22.81 10.41 -4.53
N ARG A 33 -22.95 9.88 -3.30
CA ARG A 33 -21.83 9.60 -2.39
C ARG A 33 -20.86 8.60 -2.99
N ARG A 34 -21.37 7.50 -3.51
CA ARG A 34 -20.59 6.45 -4.18
C ARG A 34 -19.78 7.00 -5.35
N LYS A 35 -20.41 7.73 -6.26
CA LYS A 35 -19.74 8.40 -7.39
C LYS A 35 -18.71 9.43 -6.93
N LYS A 36 -18.99 10.18 -5.87
CA LYS A 36 -18.05 11.16 -5.29
C LYS A 36 -16.78 10.49 -4.77
N ILE A 37 -16.90 9.35 -4.07
CA ILE A 37 -15.76 8.56 -3.61
C ILE A 37 -14.96 8.02 -4.79
N GLN A 38 -15.61 7.44 -5.81
CA GLN A 38 -14.94 6.94 -6.99
C GLN A 38 -14.13 8.02 -7.70
N ARG A 39 -14.73 9.19 -7.96
CA ARG A 39 -14.02 10.32 -8.56
C ARG A 39 -12.84 10.80 -7.72
N PHE A 40 -13.01 10.85 -6.40
CA PHE A 40 -11.94 11.24 -5.49
C PHE A 40 -10.78 10.26 -5.55
N LEU A 41 -11.04 8.95 -5.49
CA LEU A 41 -10.01 7.91 -5.56
C LEU A 41 -9.34 7.80 -6.94
N SER A 42 -9.98 8.33 -7.99
CA SER A 42 -9.41 8.37 -9.35
C SER A 42 -8.49 9.58 -9.59
N LEU A 43 -8.27 10.44 -8.60
CA LEU A 43 -7.38 11.59 -8.75
C LEU A 43 -5.93 11.13 -8.95
N PRO A 44 -5.17 11.73 -9.89
CA PRO A 44 -3.78 11.33 -10.18
C PRO A 44 -2.82 11.43 -8.99
N ILE A 45 -3.17 12.23 -7.98
CA ILE A 45 -2.37 12.36 -6.75
C ILE A 45 -2.30 11.06 -5.93
N PHE A 46 -3.28 10.15 -6.10
CA PHE A 46 -3.30 8.87 -5.41
C PHE A 46 -2.40 7.84 -6.10
N ASN A 47 -1.12 8.13 -6.13
CA ASN A 47 -0.10 7.18 -6.54
C ASN A 47 0.90 6.96 -5.40
N MET A 48 1.54 5.81 -5.40
CA MET A 48 2.44 5.38 -4.32
C MET A 48 3.61 6.35 -4.13
N SER A 49 4.20 6.82 -5.21
CA SER A 49 5.40 7.67 -5.16
C SER A 49 5.10 9.07 -4.62
N ALA A 50 3.95 9.65 -4.97
CA ALA A 50 3.59 11.00 -4.55
C ALA A 50 2.98 11.05 -3.13
N LEU A 51 2.22 10.04 -2.74
CA LEU A 51 1.48 10.06 -1.48
C LEU A 51 2.09 9.17 -0.41
N TRP A 52 2.37 7.90 -0.74
CA TRP A 52 2.75 6.90 0.24
C TRP A 52 4.24 6.90 0.57
N PHE A 53 5.11 7.03 -0.43
CA PHE A 53 6.56 7.04 -0.22
C PHE A 53 7.06 8.15 0.71
N PRO A 54 6.56 9.40 0.65
CA PRO A 54 6.91 10.41 1.64
C PRO A 54 6.54 10.03 3.08
N ILE A 55 5.39 9.38 3.27
CA ILE A 55 4.94 8.89 4.58
C ILE A 55 5.89 7.81 5.09
N ILE A 56 6.20 6.81 4.26
CA ILE A 56 7.15 5.74 4.61
C ILE A 56 8.53 6.30 4.94
N LYS A 57 9.04 7.24 4.14
CA LYS A 57 10.34 7.88 4.41
C LYS A 57 10.37 8.61 5.75
N ASN A 58 9.34 9.39 6.02
CA ASN A 58 9.24 10.13 7.28
C ASN A 58 9.14 9.18 8.48
N TRP A 59 8.29 8.16 8.39
CA TRP A 59 8.17 7.13 9.41
C TRP A 59 9.50 6.38 9.62
N HIS A 60 10.15 5.96 8.54
CA HIS A 60 11.43 5.27 8.58
C HIS A 60 12.50 6.10 9.29
N SER A 61 12.65 7.38 8.92
CA SER A 61 13.66 8.27 9.53
C SER A 61 13.46 8.53 11.03
N GLN A 62 12.24 8.35 11.53
CA GLN A 62 11.92 8.49 12.96
C GLN A 62 12.02 7.18 13.74
N THR A 63 11.96 6.05 13.04
CA THR A 63 11.82 4.73 13.65
C THR A 63 13.12 3.94 13.68
N PHE A 64 13.93 4.05 12.61
CA PHE A 64 15.16 3.27 12.46
C PHE A 64 16.40 4.12 12.74
N SER A 65 17.36 3.52 13.44
CA SER A 65 18.66 4.16 13.71
C SER A 65 19.60 4.03 12.51
N ALA A 66 20.52 4.97 12.37
CA ALA A 66 21.60 4.87 11.39
C ALA A 66 22.37 3.54 11.58
N ASN A 67 22.73 2.89 10.47
CA ASN A 67 23.42 1.57 10.43
C ASN A 67 22.58 0.36 10.88
N GLN A 68 21.29 0.52 11.10
CA GLN A 68 20.40 -0.61 11.34
C GLN A 68 20.07 -1.32 10.02
N THR A 69 20.16 -2.65 9.99
CA THR A 69 19.72 -3.45 8.85
C THR A 69 18.19 -3.45 8.78
N ILE A 70 17.65 -3.03 7.65
CA ILE A 70 16.21 -3.04 7.39
C ILE A 70 15.83 -4.36 6.74
N HIS A 71 14.91 -5.05 7.34
CA HIS A 71 14.38 -6.30 6.82
C HIS A 71 13.18 -6.01 5.93
N LEU A 72 13.32 -6.30 4.66
CA LEU A 72 12.24 -6.27 3.68
C LEU A 72 11.75 -7.69 3.41
N VAL A 73 10.46 -7.86 3.29
CA VAL A 73 9.87 -9.10 2.83
C VAL A 73 9.12 -8.85 1.52
N ILE A 74 9.34 -9.71 0.56
CA ILE A 74 8.55 -9.75 -0.68
C ILE A 74 7.62 -10.95 -0.59
N ASP A 75 6.34 -10.70 -0.72
CA ASP A 75 5.31 -11.72 -0.66
C ASP A 75 4.35 -11.57 -1.84
N ARG A 76 3.75 -12.68 -2.21
CA ARG A 76 2.73 -12.75 -3.24
C ARG A 76 1.44 -13.30 -2.63
N THR A 77 0.37 -12.57 -2.80
CA THR A 77 -0.94 -13.00 -2.36
C THR A 77 -1.98 -12.90 -3.49
N ILE A 78 -3.04 -13.64 -3.37
CA ILE A 78 -4.18 -13.56 -4.28
C ILE A 78 -5.30 -12.83 -3.55
N TRP A 79 -5.71 -11.69 -4.12
CA TRP A 79 -6.87 -10.97 -3.66
C TRP A 79 -8.01 -11.11 -4.67
N GLU A 80 -9.01 -11.89 -4.28
CA GLU A 80 -10.09 -12.33 -5.18
C GLU A 80 -9.52 -13.10 -6.40
N ARG A 81 -9.56 -12.50 -7.58
CA ARG A 81 -9.01 -13.05 -8.83
C ARG A 81 -7.76 -12.33 -9.31
N LYS A 82 -7.19 -11.46 -8.49
CA LYS A 82 -6.02 -10.67 -8.83
C LYS A 82 -4.80 -11.13 -8.05
N ASN A 83 -3.72 -11.30 -8.76
CA ASN A 83 -2.42 -11.58 -8.17
C ASN A 83 -1.79 -10.27 -7.71
N LEU A 84 -1.31 -10.24 -6.48
CA LEU A 84 -0.71 -9.07 -5.86
C LEU A 84 0.67 -9.43 -5.36
N ILE A 85 1.67 -8.66 -5.74
CA ILE A 85 3.01 -8.71 -5.15
C ILE A 85 3.18 -7.53 -4.21
N ILE A 86 3.70 -7.76 -3.01
CA ILE A 86 3.83 -6.76 -1.95
C ILE A 86 5.27 -6.78 -1.45
N ILE A 87 5.85 -5.61 -1.23
CA ILE A 87 7.08 -5.45 -0.43
C ILE A 87 6.71 -4.73 0.86
N SER A 88 7.13 -5.30 1.98
CA SER A 88 6.88 -4.77 3.31
C SER A 88 8.17 -4.65 4.11
N ILE A 89 8.23 -3.67 5.01
CA ILE A 89 9.25 -3.58 6.07
C ILE A 89 8.78 -4.40 7.26
N ILE A 90 9.67 -5.21 7.83
CA ILE A 90 9.40 -5.89 9.09
C ILE A 90 9.75 -4.94 10.24
N TYR A 91 8.75 -4.62 11.05
CA TYR A 91 8.89 -3.79 12.24
C TYR A 91 8.01 -4.33 13.37
N GLU A 92 8.59 -4.58 14.54
CA GLU A 92 7.89 -5.09 15.73
C GLU A 92 6.98 -6.30 15.42
N GLN A 93 7.51 -7.29 14.71
CA GLN A 93 6.81 -8.52 14.28
C GLN A 93 5.61 -8.27 13.34
N ARG A 94 5.55 -7.10 12.72
CA ARG A 94 4.53 -6.75 11.73
C ARG A 94 5.18 -6.44 10.38
N ALA A 95 4.47 -6.77 9.32
CA ALA A 95 4.84 -6.40 7.97
C ALA A 95 4.11 -5.09 7.59
N ILE A 96 4.87 -4.00 7.47
CA ILE A 96 4.35 -2.69 7.06
C ILE A 96 4.51 -2.57 5.54
N PRO A 97 3.42 -2.54 4.75
CA PRO A 97 3.51 -2.47 3.30
C PRO A 97 4.20 -1.18 2.83
N VAL A 98 5.22 -1.32 2.00
CA VAL A 98 5.95 -0.20 1.38
C VAL A 98 5.46 0.03 -0.04
N TYR A 99 5.30 -1.06 -0.78
CA TYR A 99 4.86 -1.03 -2.16
C TYR A 99 4.09 -2.29 -2.52
N PHE A 100 3.12 -2.15 -3.42
CA PHE A 100 2.43 -3.29 -4.01
C PHE A 100 2.11 -3.04 -5.48
N GLU A 101 1.95 -4.12 -6.22
CA GLU A 101 1.57 -4.08 -7.63
C GLU A 101 0.68 -5.28 -7.98
N PHE A 102 -0.34 -5.03 -8.80
CA PHE A 102 -1.14 -6.10 -9.36
C PHE A 102 -0.42 -6.72 -10.55
N LEU A 103 -0.27 -8.04 -10.53
CA LEU A 103 0.30 -8.78 -11.63
C LEU A 103 -0.78 -9.11 -12.66
N SER A 104 -0.44 -9.04 -13.94
CA SER A 104 -1.37 -9.29 -15.05
C SER A 104 -1.73 -10.77 -15.23
N LYS A 105 -0.95 -11.67 -14.62
CA LYS A 105 -1.13 -13.13 -14.76
C LYS A 105 -1.49 -13.78 -13.44
N LEU A 106 -2.16 -14.92 -13.51
CA LEU A 106 -2.32 -15.85 -12.39
C LEU A 106 -1.09 -16.75 -12.27
N GLY A 107 -0.80 -17.21 -11.07
CA GLY A 107 0.33 -18.09 -10.80
C GLY A 107 1.52 -17.40 -10.15
N SER A 108 2.67 -18.04 -10.10
CA SER A 108 3.88 -17.52 -9.44
C SER A 108 4.42 -16.26 -10.13
N SER A 109 4.95 -15.33 -9.35
CA SER A 109 5.73 -14.21 -9.87
C SER A 109 7.03 -14.73 -10.47
N ASN A 110 7.44 -14.16 -11.58
CA ASN A 110 8.75 -14.46 -12.17
C ASN A 110 9.82 -13.47 -11.65
N PHE A 111 11.07 -13.79 -11.94
CA PHE A 111 12.22 -12.96 -11.55
C PHE A 111 12.11 -11.51 -12.04
N THR A 112 11.62 -11.30 -13.27
CA THR A 112 11.46 -9.96 -13.87
C THR A 112 10.43 -9.12 -13.10
N GLU A 113 9.31 -9.70 -12.72
CA GLU A 113 8.27 -9.03 -11.94
C GLU A 113 8.80 -8.67 -10.54
N GLN A 114 9.49 -9.59 -9.87
CA GLN A 114 10.09 -9.34 -8.56
C GLN A 114 11.13 -8.22 -8.64
N THR A 115 12.04 -8.28 -9.61
CA THR A 115 13.08 -7.27 -9.81
C THR A 115 12.48 -5.90 -10.14
N SER A 116 11.42 -5.86 -10.95
CA SER A 116 10.69 -4.62 -11.25
C SER A 116 10.13 -3.95 -9.99
N VAL A 117 9.50 -4.73 -9.12
CA VAL A 117 8.92 -4.22 -7.87
C VAL A 117 10.01 -3.78 -6.89
N ILE A 118 11.07 -4.57 -6.73
CA ILE A 118 12.22 -4.24 -5.88
C ILE A 118 12.86 -2.92 -6.34
N SER A 119 13.08 -2.74 -7.65
CA SER A 119 13.72 -1.54 -8.20
C SER A 119 12.95 -0.25 -7.90
N LYS A 120 11.63 -0.32 -7.68
CA LYS A 120 10.80 0.84 -7.30
C LYS A 120 10.94 1.21 -5.82
N VAL A 121 11.32 0.24 -4.98
CA VAL A 121 11.46 0.43 -3.53
C VAL A 121 12.88 0.82 -3.12
N LEU A 122 13.90 0.27 -3.77
CA LEU A 122 15.31 0.54 -3.44
C LEU A 122 15.67 2.02 -3.29
N PRO A 123 15.18 2.94 -4.15
CA PRO A 123 15.48 4.37 -4.00
C PRO A 123 15.02 5.01 -2.69
N LEU A 124 14.10 4.37 -1.96
CA LEU A 124 13.65 4.85 -0.64
C LEU A 124 14.72 4.67 0.44
N PHE A 125 15.62 3.68 0.26
CA PHE A 125 16.59 3.21 1.26
C PHE A 125 18.03 3.26 0.75
N LYS A 126 18.40 4.33 0.03
CA LYS A 126 19.68 4.43 -0.71
C LYS A 126 20.94 4.25 0.15
N ASN A 127 20.89 4.59 1.43
CA ASN A 127 22.03 4.57 2.33
C ASN A 127 21.90 3.53 3.44
N GLU A 128 20.97 2.61 3.28
CA GLU A 128 20.64 1.63 4.31
C GLU A 128 21.15 0.24 3.93
N GLN A 129 21.47 -0.56 4.94
CA GLN A 129 21.68 -1.99 4.76
C GLN A 129 20.32 -2.68 4.67
N LEU A 130 20.09 -3.39 3.58
CA LEU A 130 18.82 -4.08 3.33
C LEU A 130 19.02 -5.59 3.32
N LEU A 131 18.16 -6.30 4.04
CA LEU A 131 18.00 -7.74 3.92
C LEU A 131 16.63 -8.03 3.31
N LEU A 132 16.64 -8.59 2.10
CA LEU A 132 15.41 -8.98 1.41
C LEU A 132 15.12 -10.47 1.65
N LEU A 133 13.96 -10.74 2.20
CA LEU A 133 13.42 -12.08 2.43
C LEU A 133 12.29 -12.33 1.44
N GLY A 134 12.25 -13.52 0.86
CA GLY A 134 11.18 -13.95 -0.04
C GLY A 134 10.88 -15.42 0.18
N ASP A 135 9.61 -15.80 0.00
CA ASP A 135 9.22 -17.20 -0.08
C ASP A 135 9.45 -17.73 -1.51
N ARG A 136 9.72 -19.01 -1.62
CA ARG A 136 10.02 -19.72 -2.88
C ARG A 136 8.76 -20.09 -3.63
#